data_b298b2c11f2fb114cddd1189b5f8d934
#
_entry.id   b298b2c11f2fb114cddd1189b5f8d934
#
_cell.length_a   1.000
_cell.length_b   1.000
_cell.length_c   1.000
_cell.angle_alpha   90.00
_cell.angle_beta   90.00
_cell.angle_gamma   90.00
#
_symmetry.space_group_name_H-M   'P 1'
#
loop_
_entity.id
_entity.type
_entity.pdbx_description
1 polymer ?
#
loop_
_entity_poly.entity_id
_entity_poly.type
_entity_poly.pdbx_seq_one_letter_code
_entity_poly.pdbx_strand_id
1 'polypeptide(L)'
;MGISRRAAIAAVSLLSAVCLAACGGSASNSSTGTTTGAASAGASGGAGKATGKVTVLAAASLQKAFEEIEKTVEKDNPGLDVTFDFQGSQDLVASLAGGDSADVLATANNSTMKTAADQKLVGSQTEFATNVLTLIVPKGNPKKITGLDSSLDGANLVICAPEVPCGEATKKLAEAQGITLKPVSEEQKVTDVRGKVESGEADAGIVYTTDAAAAKDKADKIDIPDGGVVNHYPIAPTAKPENAAGAQVFIEAVTGKTGQEILAKHGFGKPGGTAAGASAGASSSAGGSAPGSAAASTGASSEASAAPSQAATAEGSSAPEANKPTAQTTAP
;
A
#
# COMPACT_ATOMS: atom_id res chain seq x y z
N MET A 1 -13.35 -53.38 6.46
CA MET A 1 -14.68 -53.27 5.84
C MET A 1 -14.70 -52.00 5.03
N GLY A 2 -14.48 -52.05 3.88
CA GLY A 2 -14.52 -51.57 2.59
C GLY A 2 -15.93 -51.37 2.06
N ILE A 3 -16.21 -50.24 1.43
CA ILE A 3 -17.18 -50.16 0.33
C ILE A 3 -16.72 -49.00 -0.57
N SER A 4 -16.16 -49.40 -1.71
CA SER A 4 -16.06 -48.63 -2.95
C SER A 4 -17.44 -48.43 -3.56
N ARG A 5 -17.72 -47.26 -4.11
CA ARG A 5 -18.69 -47.15 -5.22
C ARG A 5 -18.20 -46.22 -6.33
N ARG A 6 -18.08 -46.85 -7.50
CA ARG A 6 -17.65 -46.37 -8.77
C ARG A 6 -18.79 -45.68 -9.53
N ALA A 7 -18.42 -44.68 -10.33
CA ALA A 7 -18.84 -44.39 -11.71
C ALA A 7 -20.30 -44.19 -12.05
N ALA A 8 -20.58 -43.07 -12.75
CA ALA A 8 -21.38 -43.10 -13.96
C ALA A 8 -21.04 -41.89 -14.87
N ILE A 9 -20.49 -42.24 -16.02
CA ILE A 9 -20.31 -41.41 -17.20
C ILE A 9 -21.65 -41.41 -17.94
N ALA A 10 -22.13 -40.25 -18.37
CA ALA A 10 -23.15 -40.15 -19.42
C ALA A 10 -22.79 -39.03 -20.39
N ALA A 11 -22.25 -39.46 -21.53
CA ALA A 11 -22.15 -38.69 -22.76
C ALA A 11 -23.47 -38.66 -23.47
N VAL A 12 -23.93 -37.52 -23.92
CA VAL A 12 -24.98 -37.42 -24.99
C VAL A 12 -24.52 -36.38 -25.99
N SER A 13 -24.32 -36.89 -27.20
CA SER A 13 -23.94 -36.17 -28.41
C SER A 13 -25.17 -35.79 -29.25
N LEU A 14 -24.97 -34.81 -30.14
CA LEU A 14 -25.65 -34.55 -31.44
C LEU A 14 -27.01 -33.85 -31.41
N LEU A 15 -27.16 -32.71 -32.07
CA LEU A 15 -27.49 -32.64 -33.50
C LEU A 15 -27.48 -31.21 -34.05
N SER A 16 -26.96 -31.13 -35.25
CA SER A 16 -26.83 -29.98 -36.15
C SER A 16 -28.20 -29.46 -36.66
N ALA A 17 -28.27 -28.15 -36.97
CA ALA A 17 -29.15 -27.66 -38.05
C ALA A 17 -28.54 -26.41 -38.69
N VAL A 18 -28.16 -26.58 -39.95
CA VAL A 18 -27.82 -25.58 -40.95
C VAL A 18 -29.11 -24.99 -41.54
N CYS A 19 -29.20 -23.66 -41.67
CA CYS A 19 -30.12 -23.00 -42.60
C CYS A 19 -29.38 -21.87 -43.32
N LEU A 20 -29.07 -22.12 -44.60
CA LEU A 20 -28.75 -21.12 -45.62
C LEU A 20 -30.10 -20.64 -46.26
N ALA A 21 -30.18 -19.34 -46.53
CA ALA A 21 -30.94 -18.72 -47.63
C ALA A 21 -30.44 -17.25 -47.68
N ALA A 22 -29.74 -16.76 -48.60
CA ALA A 22 -29.74 -16.57 -50.03
C ALA A 22 -30.67 -15.46 -50.56
N CYS A 23 -30.05 -14.58 -51.36
CA CYS A 23 -30.55 -13.64 -52.37
C CYS A 23 -31.17 -12.32 -51.84
N GLY A 24 -30.88 -11.15 -52.34
CA GLY A 24 -30.22 -10.64 -53.56
C GLY A 24 -30.75 -9.22 -53.79
N GLY A 25 -30.00 -8.38 -54.45
CA GLY A 25 -30.51 -7.10 -54.92
C GLY A 25 -29.45 -6.00 -55.08
N SER A 26 -28.91 -5.92 -56.26
CA SER A 26 -28.06 -4.84 -56.76
C SER A 26 -28.84 -3.54 -56.98
N ALA A 27 -28.25 -2.40 -56.67
CA ALA A 27 -28.36 -1.19 -57.50
C ALA A 27 -27.21 -0.23 -57.18
N SER A 28 -26.46 0.05 -58.21
CA SER A 28 -25.38 1.04 -58.29
C SER A 28 -25.92 2.46 -58.15
N ASN A 29 -25.24 3.34 -57.47
CA ASN A 29 -25.08 4.70 -57.97
C ASN A 29 -23.80 5.35 -57.43
N SER A 30 -22.97 5.78 -58.36
CA SER A 30 -21.75 6.55 -58.15
C SER A 30 -22.11 8.00 -57.79
N SER A 31 -21.40 8.54 -56.81
CA SER A 31 -21.08 9.98 -56.78
C SER A 31 -19.88 10.25 -55.88
N THR A 32 -18.87 10.74 -56.47
CA THR A 32 -17.63 11.38 -55.97
C THR A 32 -17.92 12.47 -54.97
N GLY A 33 -17.19 12.46 -53.85
CA GLY A 33 -17.21 13.58 -52.90
C GLY A 33 -16.16 13.39 -51.79
N THR A 34 -14.95 13.87 -52.08
CA THR A 34 -13.84 14.03 -51.12
C THR A 34 -14.24 15.02 -50.04
N THR A 35 -14.24 14.59 -48.78
CA THR A 35 -14.05 15.50 -47.65
C THR A 35 -13.44 14.74 -46.47
N THR A 36 -12.23 15.08 -46.20
CA THR A 36 -11.46 14.80 -45.00
C THR A 36 -12.21 15.36 -43.80
N GLY A 37 -12.70 14.51 -42.95
CA GLY A 37 -13.29 14.85 -41.66
C GLY A 37 -12.95 13.75 -40.68
N ALA A 38 -11.85 13.93 -39.92
CA ALA A 38 -11.59 13.13 -38.76
C ALA A 38 -12.68 13.42 -37.72
N ALA A 39 -13.72 12.62 -37.73
CA ALA A 39 -14.69 12.59 -36.65
C ALA A 39 -14.05 11.86 -35.47
N SER A 40 -13.49 12.63 -34.55
CA SER A 40 -13.25 12.22 -33.18
C SER A 40 -14.62 11.88 -32.60
N ALA A 41 -14.98 10.62 -32.58
CA ALA A 41 -16.15 10.13 -31.87
C ALA A 41 -15.86 10.27 -30.37
N GLY A 42 -16.17 11.45 -29.82
CA GLY A 42 -16.36 11.63 -28.39
C GLY A 42 -17.56 10.78 -28.00
N ALA A 43 -17.30 9.60 -27.49
CA ALA A 43 -18.29 8.80 -26.79
C ALA A 43 -18.65 9.52 -25.48
N SER A 44 -19.52 10.53 -25.58
CA SER A 44 -20.30 11.04 -24.45
C SER A 44 -21.44 10.03 -24.22
N GLY A 45 -21.06 8.83 -23.79
CA GLY A 45 -22.01 7.86 -23.24
C GLY A 45 -22.42 8.39 -21.87
N GLY A 46 -23.69 8.71 -21.69
CA GLY A 46 -24.27 8.94 -20.37
C GLY A 46 -23.91 7.77 -19.49
N ALA A 47 -23.05 8.01 -18.49
CA ALA A 47 -22.59 6.99 -17.57
C ALA A 47 -23.81 6.50 -16.78
N GLY A 48 -24.36 5.36 -17.20
CA GLY A 48 -25.21 4.57 -16.33
C GLY A 48 -24.40 4.30 -15.05
N LYS A 49 -25.06 4.39 -13.90
CA LYS A 49 -24.42 4.09 -12.61
C LYS A 49 -23.77 2.71 -12.70
N ALA A 50 -22.53 2.59 -12.25
CA ALA A 50 -21.85 1.29 -12.20
C ALA A 50 -22.63 0.35 -11.27
N THR A 51 -22.72 -0.91 -11.66
CA THR A 51 -23.44 -1.96 -10.91
C THR A 51 -22.60 -3.23 -10.89
N GLY A 52 -23.00 -4.20 -10.07
CA GLY A 52 -22.32 -5.48 -9.96
C GLY A 52 -21.24 -5.47 -8.88
N LYS A 53 -20.57 -6.61 -8.74
CA LYS A 53 -19.52 -6.79 -7.72
C LYS A 53 -18.21 -6.12 -8.14
N VAL A 54 -17.54 -5.51 -7.18
CA VAL A 54 -16.15 -5.01 -7.27
C VAL A 54 -15.31 -5.68 -6.20
N THR A 55 -14.31 -6.41 -6.61
CA THR A 55 -13.37 -7.06 -5.69
C THR A 55 -12.10 -6.22 -5.57
N VAL A 56 -11.81 -5.77 -4.35
CA VAL A 56 -10.68 -4.90 -4.03
C VAL A 56 -9.68 -5.64 -3.16
N LEU A 57 -8.47 -5.83 -3.66
CA LEU A 57 -7.33 -6.28 -2.87
C LEU A 57 -6.66 -5.06 -2.25
N ALA A 58 -6.67 -4.96 -0.93
CA ALA A 58 -6.20 -3.77 -0.23
C ALA A 58 -5.25 -4.11 0.92
N ALA A 59 -4.20 -3.32 1.09
CA ALA A 59 -3.30 -3.44 2.24
C ALA A 59 -4.09 -3.39 3.56
N ALA A 60 -3.75 -4.24 4.51
CA ALA A 60 -4.47 -4.41 5.78
C ALA A 60 -4.65 -3.10 6.57
N SER A 61 -3.70 -2.17 6.48
CA SER A 61 -3.78 -0.84 7.10
C SER A 61 -4.91 0.05 6.56
N LEU A 62 -5.45 -0.25 5.36
CA LEU A 62 -6.52 0.50 4.71
C LEU A 62 -7.91 0.11 5.21
N GLN A 63 -8.04 -1.00 5.93
CA GLN A 63 -9.32 -1.63 6.25
C GLN A 63 -10.38 -0.63 6.75
N LYS A 64 -10.09 0.11 7.81
CA LYS A 64 -11.09 1.01 8.42
C LYS A 64 -11.52 2.17 7.52
N ALA A 65 -10.58 2.73 6.76
CA ALA A 65 -10.88 3.81 5.84
C ALA A 65 -11.68 3.29 4.63
N PHE A 66 -11.29 2.14 4.08
CA PHE A 66 -11.95 1.56 2.90
C PHE A 66 -13.35 1.04 3.21
N GLU A 67 -13.58 0.43 4.39
CA GLU A 67 -14.93 0.07 4.87
C GLU A 67 -15.86 1.29 5.04
N GLU A 68 -15.31 2.48 5.31
CA GLU A 68 -16.10 3.72 5.38
C GLU A 68 -16.35 4.31 3.97
N ILE A 69 -15.36 4.24 3.07
CA ILE A 69 -15.48 4.66 1.67
C ILE A 69 -16.51 3.79 0.93
N GLU A 70 -16.48 2.47 1.14
CA GLU A 70 -17.43 1.50 0.59
C GLU A 70 -18.88 1.94 0.83
N LYS A 71 -19.24 2.25 2.07
CA LYS A 71 -20.60 2.69 2.44
C LYS A 71 -21.05 3.92 1.64
N THR A 72 -20.12 4.81 1.34
CA THR A 72 -20.39 6.00 0.54
C THR A 72 -20.56 5.63 -0.94
N VAL A 73 -19.67 4.79 -1.45
CA VAL A 73 -19.69 4.32 -2.85
C VAL A 73 -20.98 3.59 -3.15
N GLU A 74 -21.38 2.64 -2.31
CA GLU A 74 -22.60 1.84 -2.50
C GLU A 74 -23.87 2.68 -2.35
N LYS A 75 -23.89 3.62 -1.41
CA LYS A 75 -24.99 4.57 -1.27
C LYS A 75 -25.19 5.42 -2.53
N ASP A 76 -24.10 5.90 -3.12
CA ASP A 76 -24.12 6.76 -4.29
C ASP A 76 -24.33 5.98 -5.60
N ASN A 77 -24.03 4.67 -5.59
CA ASN A 77 -24.17 3.73 -6.70
C ASN A 77 -25.00 2.51 -6.29
N PRO A 78 -26.33 2.64 -6.11
CA PRO A 78 -27.18 1.52 -5.75
C PRO A 78 -27.11 0.39 -6.80
N GLY A 79 -26.65 -0.78 -6.38
CA GLY A 79 -26.39 -1.92 -7.25
C GLY A 79 -24.92 -2.22 -7.47
N LEU A 80 -24.01 -1.40 -6.95
CA LEU A 80 -22.60 -1.75 -6.81
C LEU A 80 -22.40 -2.44 -5.45
N ASP A 81 -21.67 -3.55 -5.43
CA ASP A 81 -21.32 -4.36 -4.25
C ASP A 81 -19.80 -4.43 -4.17
N VAL A 82 -19.20 -3.72 -3.22
CA VAL A 82 -17.73 -3.66 -3.04
C VAL A 82 -17.32 -4.67 -2.00
N THR A 83 -16.41 -5.54 -2.34
CA THR A 83 -15.87 -6.55 -1.43
C THR A 83 -14.37 -6.43 -1.32
N PHE A 84 -13.81 -6.73 -0.14
CA PHE A 84 -12.39 -6.58 0.13
C PHE A 84 -11.73 -7.90 0.52
N ASP A 85 -10.46 -8.03 0.10
CA ASP A 85 -9.49 -8.88 0.76
C ASP A 85 -8.39 -8.00 1.36
N PHE A 86 -8.27 -8.01 2.69
CA PHE A 86 -7.29 -7.22 3.45
C PHE A 86 -6.13 -8.09 3.92
N GLN A 87 -5.01 -8.01 3.22
CA GLN A 87 -3.79 -8.78 3.52
C GLN A 87 -2.53 -7.90 3.56
N GLY A 88 -1.37 -8.52 3.75
CA GLY A 88 -0.09 -7.91 3.41
C GLY A 88 -0.03 -7.60 1.92
N SER A 89 0.53 -6.46 1.53
CA SER A 89 0.53 -6.07 0.12
C SER A 89 1.25 -7.07 -0.77
N GLN A 90 2.30 -7.73 -0.27
CA GLN A 90 3.04 -8.77 -1.01
C GLN A 90 2.16 -10.01 -1.27
N ASP A 91 1.29 -10.41 -0.31
CA ASP A 91 0.39 -11.55 -0.46
C ASP A 91 -0.68 -11.26 -1.50
N LEU A 92 -1.21 -10.01 -1.50
CA LEU A 92 -2.17 -9.57 -2.52
C LEU A 92 -1.57 -9.62 -3.94
N VAL A 93 -0.31 -9.22 -4.10
CA VAL A 93 0.38 -9.32 -5.39
C VAL A 93 0.64 -10.78 -5.75
N ALA A 94 1.01 -11.63 -4.78
CA ALA A 94 1.18 -13.05 -5.01
C ALA A 94 -0.13 -13.74 -5.42
N SER A 95 -1.26 -13.40 -4.79
CA SER A 95 -2.60 -13.87 -5.17
C SER A 95 -2.94 -13.51 -6.62
N LEU A 96 -2.76 -12.24 -7.01
CA LEU A 96 -2.96 -11.82 -8.41
C LEU A 96 -2.04 -12.56 -9.38
N ALA A 97 -0.76 -12.76 -9.02
CA ALA A 97 0.18 -13.52 -9.83
C ALA A 97 -0.20 -15.01 -9.92
N GLY A 98 -0.83 -15.54 -8.88
CA GLY A 98 -1.41 -16.88 -8.82
C GLY A 98 -2.67 -17.07 -9.65
N GLY A 99 -3.27 -15.97 -10.13
CA GLY A 99 -4.45 -15.99 -10.99
C GLY A 99 -5.76 -15.67 -10.28
N ASP A 100 -5.73 -15.17 -9.04
CA ASP A 100 -6.94 -14.71 -8.37
C ASP A 100 -7.53 -13.50 -9.10
N SER A 101 -8.86 -13.47 -9.21
CA SER A 101 -9.58 -12.38 -9.85
C SER A 101 -9.84 -11.25 -8.89
N ALA A 102 -9.47 -10.03 -9.29
CA ALA A 102 -9.83 -8.80 -8.60
C ALA A 102 -9.93 -7.63 -9.58
N ASP A 103 -10.60 -6.57 -9.18
CA ASP A 103 -10.80 -5.38 -9.99
C ASP A 103 -9.83 -4.26 -9.66
N VAL A 104 -9.46 -4.16 -8.38
CA VAL A 104 -8.58 -3.09 -7.86
C VAL A 104 -7.51 -3.67 -6.94
N LEU A 105 -6.30 -3.14 -7.03
CA LEU A 105 -5.21 -3.35 -6.08
C LEU A 105 -4.81 -2.04 -5.43
N ALA A 106 -4.74 -2.01 -4.08
CA ALA A 106 -4.23 -0.89 -3.29
C ALA A 106 -3.15 -1.38 -2.32
N THR A 107 -1.92 -0.89 -2.45
CA THR A 107 -0.77 -1.33 -1.65
C THR A 107 -0.29 -0.25 -0.67
N ALA A 108 0.43 -0.65 0.38
CA ALA A 108 0.96 0.25 1.40
C ALA A 108 2.37 0.77 1.09
N ASN A 109 2.92 0.47 -0.08
CA ASN A 109 4.16 1.07 -0.57
C ASN A 109 4.28 0.98 -2.10
N ASN A 110 5.17 1.82 -2.64
CA ASN A 110 5.45 1.85 -4.08
C ASN A 110 6.23 0.63 -4.57
N SER A 111 7.08 0.01 -3.73
CA SER A 111 7.88 -1.15 -4.14
C SER A 111 7.01 -2.36 -4.48
N THR A 112 6.00 -2.65 -3.67
CA THR A 112 5.07 -3.76 -3.92
C THR A 112 4.19 -3.48 -5.15
N MET A 113 3.67 -2.26 -5.32
CA MET A 113 2.91 -1.89 -6.53
C MET A 113 3.78 -1.97 -7.78
N LYS A 114 5.06 -1.56 -7.68
CA LYS A 114 6.01 -1.73 -8.78
C LYS A 114 6.18 -3.20 -9.16
N THR A 115 6.26 -4.09 -8.18
CA THR A 115 6.32 -5.54 -8.43
C THR A 115 5.10 -6.02 -9.22
N ALA A 116 3.89 -5.56 -8.85
CA ALA A 116 2.68 -5.88 -9.60
C ALA A 116 2.69 -5.31 -11.04
N ALA A 117 3.19 -4.09 -11.21
CA ALA A 117 3.30 -3.45 -12.52
C ALA A 117 4.33 -4.12 -13.42
N ASP A 118 5.51 -4.49 -12.90
CA ASP A 118 6.57 -5.22 -13.62
C ASP A 118 6.04 -6.58 -14.12
N GLN A 119 5.17 -7.22 -13.35
CA GLN A 119 4.49 -8.47 -13.72
C GLN A 119 3.25 -8.24 -14.59
N LYS A 120 2.93 -6.99 -14.96
CA LYS A 120 1.76 -6.61 -15.78
C LYS A 120 0.43 -7.06 -15.17
N LEU A 121 0.34 -7.07 -13.84
CA LEU A 121 -0.88 -7.45 -13.08
C LEU A 121 -1.84 -6.28 -12.90
N VAL A 122 -1.37 -5.05 -13.07
CA VAL A 122 -2.14 -3.81 -12.85
C VAL A 122 -1.99 -2.84 -14.02
N GLY A 123 -2.96 -1.93 -14.14
CA GLY A 123 -2.93 -0.79 -15.03
C GLY A 123 -2.18 0.41 -14.43
N SER A 124 -2.58 1.61 -14.87
CA SER A 124 -1.97 2.87 -14.38
C SER A 124 -2.29 3.08 -12.90
N GLN A 125 -1.25 3.32 -12.11
CA GLN A 125 -1.36 3.57 -10.69
C GLN A 125 -1.50 5.05 -10.37
N THR A 126 -2.19 5.35 -9.27
CA THR A 126 -2.32 6.70 -8.69
C THR A 126 -1.99 6.64 -7.21
N GLU A 127 -1.11 7.51 -6.72
CA GLU A 127 -0.89 7.67 -5.28
C GLU A 127 -2.09 8.40 -4.68
N PHE A 128 -2.62 7.87 -3.57
CA PHE A 128 -3.82 8.43 -2.94
C PHE A 128 -3.64 8.77 -1.46
N ALA A 129 -2.61 8.27 -0.80
CA ALA A 129 -2.35 8.55 0.62
C ALA A 129 -0.88 8.36 0.97
N THR A 130 -0.49 8.86 2.14
CA THR A 130 0.78 8.57 2.81
C THR A 130 0.54 8.12 4.25
N ASN A 131 1.54 7.47 4.85
CA ASN A 131 1.51 7.06 6.26
C ASN A 131 2.94 7.03 6.83
N VAL A 132 3.06 7.11 8.15
CA VAL A 132 4.32 6.99 8.86
C VAL A 132 4.21 5.97 9.98
N LEU A 133 5.35 5.43 10.40
CA LEU A 133 5.41 4.48 11.51
C LEU A 133 5.29 5.19 12.87
N THR A 134 4.80 4.43 13.84
CA THR A 134 4.77 4.78 15.27
C THR A 134 4.93 3.52 16.09
N LEU A 135 5.18 3.68 17.38
CA LEU A 135 5.19 2.57 18.33
C LEU A 135 3.85 2.51 19.07
N ILE A 136 3.33 1.32 19.31
CA ILE A 136 2.20 1.09 20.19
C ILE A 136 2.57 0.12 21.30
N VAL A 137 1.93 0.29 22.45
CA VAL A 137 2.09 -0.56 23.64
C VAL A 137 0.71 -0.90 24.20
N PRO A 138 0.54 -1.99 24.97
CA PRO A 138 -0.71 -2.27 25.65
C PRO A 138 -1.17 -1.10 26.50
N LYS A 139 -2.49 -0.97 26.67
CA LYS A 139 -3.10 0.14 27.42
C LYS A 139 -2.47 0.31 28.80
N GLY A 140 -2.11 1.55 29.15
CA GLY A 140 -1.43 1.89 30.40
C GLY A 140 0.08 1.64 30.40
N ASN A 141 0.65 1.16 29.30
CA ASN A 141 2.10 0.99 29.12
C ASN A 141 2.79 0.29 30.31
N PRO A 142 2.45 -0.97 30.61
CA PRO A 142 2.91 -1.66 31.82
C PRO A 142 4.43 -1.80 31.89
N LYS A 143 5.11 -1.84 30.74
CA LYS A 143 6.58 -1.92 30.66
C LYS A 143 7.27 -0.55 30.69
N LYS A 144 6.52 0.55 30.68
CA LYS A 144 7.06 1.93 30.68
C LYS A 144 8.00 2.21 29.51
N ILE A 145 7.66 1.68 28.35
CA ILE A 145 8.39 1.89 27.10
C ILE A 145 8.22 3.35 26.68
N THR A 146 9.32 4.01 26.31
CA THR A 146 9.34 5.45 25.99
C THR A 146 9.62 5.75 24.52
N GLY A 147 10.14 4.76 23.76
CA GLY A 147 10.48 4.94 22.35
C GLY A 147 11.26 3.76 21.79
N LEU A 148 11.96 4.01 20.69
CA LEU A 148 12.89 3.04 20.09
C LEU A 148 14.28 3.18 20.76
N ASP A 149 14.34 2.93 22.05
CA ASP A 149 15.49 3.11 22.92
C ASP A 149 15.68 1.92 23.87
N SER A 150 16.53 2.08 24.87
CA SER A 150 16.79 1.01 25.86
C SER A 150 15.58 0.60 26.69
N SER A 151 14.47 1.35 26.64
CA SER A 151 13.21 0.95 27.30
C SER A 151 12.58 -0.29 26.64
N LEU A 152 13.00 -0.64 25.44
CA LEU A 152 12.64 -1.88 24.75
C LEU A 152 13.46 -3.11 25.20
N ASP A 153 14.53 -2.92 25.98
CA ASP A 153 15.36 -4.04 26.41
C ASP A 153 14.56 -5.02 27.29
N GLY A 154 14.48 -6.27 26.83
CA GLY A 154 13.69 -7.32 27.49
C GLY A 154 12.18 -7.23 27.29
N ALA A 155 11.69 -6.33 26.45
CA ALA A 155 10.30 -6.28 26.01
C ALA A 155 10.08 -7.23 24.83
N ASN A 156 8.88 -7.80 24.74
CA ASN A 156 8.43 -8.56 23.59
C ASN A 156 8.01 -7.59 22.48
N LEU A 157 8.98 -7.16 21.67
CA LEU A 157 8.74 -6.32 20.51
C LEU A 157 8.27 -7.17 19.33
N VAL A 158 7.15 -6.79 18.71
CA VAL A 158 6.64 -7.39 17.47
C VAL A 158 6.68 -6.36 16.36
N ILE A 159 7.15 -6.77 15.19
CA ILE A 159 7.22 -5.92 14.00
C ILE A 159 6.64 -6.67 12.78
N CYS A 160 6.56 -6.00 11.66
CA CYS A 160 6.27 -6.68 10.39
C CYS A 160 7.52 -7.34 9.83
N ALA A 161 7.36 -8.44 9.11
CA ALA A 161 8.42 -9.11 8.37
C ALA A 161 9.04 -8.16 7.30
N PRO A 162 10.34 -8.26 7.03
CA PRO A 162 11.04 -7.28 6.18
C PRO A 162 10.53 -7.18 4.74
N GLU A 163 9.90 -8.23 4.22
CA GLU A 163 9.34 -8.27 2.87
C GLU A 163 7.99 -7.55 2.72
N VAL A 164 7.33 -7.20 3.84
CA VAL A 164 6.06 -6.48 3.78
C VAL A 164 6.26 -4.97 3.93
N PRO A 165 5.31 -4.11 3.48
CA PRO A 165 5.50 -2.66 3.49
C PRO A 165 5.87 -2.04 4.84
N CYS A 166 5.23 -2.48 5.93
CA CYS A 166 5.52 -2.02 7.27
C CYS A 166 6.89 -2.50 7.78
N GLY A 167 7.34 -3.70 7.39
CA GLY A 167 8.65 -4.22 7.73
C GLY A 167 9.76 -3.54 6.94
N GLU A 168 9.57 -3.31 5.65
CA GLU A 168 10.48 -2.50 4.83
C GLU A 168 10.66 -1.10 5.42
N ALA A 169 9.56 -0.45 5.83
CA ALA A 169 9.59 0.84 6.48
C ALA A 169 10.29 0.78 7.85
N THR A 170 10.03 -0.25 8.66
CA THR A 170 10.68 -0.46 9.96
C THR A 170 12.19 -0.62 9.82
N LYS A 171 12.64 -1.37 8.82
CA LYS A 171 14.06 -1.52 8.52
C LYS A 171 14.70 -0.18 8.15
N LYS A 172 14.08 0.59 7.23
CA LYS A 172 14.57 1.93 6.87
C LYS A 172 14.61 2.88 8.06
N LEU A 173 13.59 2.82 8.93
CA LEU A 173 13.55 3.62 10.15
C LEU A 173 14.69 3.27 11.11
N ALA A 174 14.93 1.99 11.35
CA ALA A 174 16.02 1.51 12.19
C ALA A 174 17.38 1.94 11.64
N GLU A 175 17.59 1.82 10.32
CA GLU A 175 18.81 2.28 9.64
C GLU A 175 18.98 3.81 9.77
N ALA A 176 17.92 4.60 9.55
CA ALA A 176 17.96 6.06 9.65
C ALA A 176 18.28 6.55 11.07
N GLN A 177 17.87 5.80 12.09
CA GLN A 177 18.12 6.12 13.50
C GLN A 177 19.38 5.45 14.05
N GLY A 178 20.07 4.61 13.28
CA GLY A 178 21.29 3.88 13.72
C GLY A 178 21.01 2.89 14.84
N ILE A 179 19.79 2.31 14.91
CA ILE A 179 19.39 1.37 15.96
C ILE A 179 19.29 -0.05 15.43
N THR A 180 19.44 -1.02 16.33
CA THR A 180 19.21 -2.43 16.03
C THR A 180 18.01 -2.92 16.82
N LEU A 181 16.92 -3.25 16.12
CA LEU A 181 15.74 -3.84 16.73
C LEU A 181 15.94 -5.34 16.96
N LYS A 182 15.34 -5.85 18.05
CA LYS A 182 15.38 -7.28 18.41
C LYS A 182 13.97 -7.79 18.59
N PRO A 183 13.19 -7.97 17.49
CA PRO A 183 11.83 -8.45 17.58
C PRO A 183 11.81 -9.93 18.04
N VAL A 184 10.78 -10.28 18.81
CA VAL A 184 10.49 -11.67 19.17
C VAL A 184 9.60 -12.36 18.11
N SER A 185 8.95 -11.57 17.26
CA SER A 185 8.08 -12.07 16.19
C SER A 185 7.98 -11.06 15.05
N GLU A 186 7.86 -11.56 13.82
CA GLU A 186 7.71 -10.80 12.59
C GLU A 186 6.42 -11.25 11.86
N GLU A 187 5.52 -10.31 11.58
CA GLU A 187 4.18 -10.58 11.09
C GLU A 187 4.02 -10.24 9.60
N GLN A 188 3.17 -10.98 8.91
CA GLN A 188 2.93 -10.78 7.47
C GLN A 188 2.02 -9.59 7.16
N LYS A 189 1.35 -9.03 8.16
CA LYS A 189 0.53 -7.80 8.03
C LYS A 189 0.50 -6.99 9.32
N VAL A 190 0.37 -5.68 9.17
CA VAL A 190 0.43 -4.74 10.31
C VAL A 190 -0.70 -4.93 11.32
N THR A 191 -1.86 -5.42 10.87
CA THR A 191 -2.99 -5.71 11.76
C THR A 191 -2.70 -6.85 12.73
N ASP A 192 -1.81 -7.77 12.40
CA ASP A 192 -1.40 -8.86 13.31
C ASP A 192 -0.43 -8.32 14.37
N VAL A 193 0.50 -7.43 14.00
CA VAL A 193 1.33 -6.70 14.97
C VAL A 193 0.44 -5.96 15.96
N ARG A 194 -0.54 -5.17 15.45
CA ARG A 194 -1.50 -4.45 16.29
C ARG A 194 -2.28 -5.40 17.19
N GLY A 195 -2.80 -6.49 16.64
CA GLY A 195 -3.60 -7.47 17.38
C GLY A 195 -2.84 -8.10 18.56
N LYS A 196 -1.56 -8.42 18.40
CA LYS A 196 -0.69 -8.95 19.47
C LYS A 196 -0.47 -7.94 20.59
N VAL A 197 -0.35 -6.66 20.27
CA VAL A 197 -0.27 -5.61 21.29
C VAL A 197 -1.62 -5.40 21.98
N GLU A 198 -2.72 -5.34 21.22
CA GLU A 198 -4.08 -5.17 21.76
C GLU A 198 -4.50 -6.32 22.71
N SER A 199 -4.00 -7.55 22.46
CA SER A 199 -4.27 -8.72 23.30
C SER A 199 -3.33 -8.85 24.51
N GLY A 200 -2.25 -8.04 24.56
CA GLY A 200 -1.20 -8.13 25.58
C GLY A 200 -0.21 -9.30 25.36
N GLU A 201 -0.24 -9.94 24.20
CA GLU A 201 0.75 -10.94 23.80
C GLU A 201 2.11 -10.31 23.51
N ALA A 202 2.12 -9.07 23.02
CA ALA A 202 3.32 -8.26 22.82
C ALA A 202 3.34 -7.06 23.77
N ASP A 203 4.55 -6.69 24.23
CA ASP A 203 4.78 -5.50 25.06
C ASP A 203 4.87 -4.22 24.22
N ALA A 204 5.26 -4.34 22.95
CA ALA A 204 5.36 -3.24 22.00
C ALA A 204 5.20 -3.74 20.56
N GLY A 205 4.75 -2.85 19.68
CA GLY A 205 4.67 -3.12 18.25
C GLY A 205 4.93 -1.87 17.41
N ILE A 206 5.67 -2.02 16.31
CA ILE A 206 5.84 -0.96 15.33
C ILE A 206 4.75 -1.10 14.28
N VAL A 207 3.91 -0.08 14.17
CA VAL A 207 2.75 -0.04 13.29
C VAL A 207 2.65 1.33 12.60
N TYR A 208 1.69 1.51 11.71
CA TYR A 208 1.41 2.84 11.18
C TYR A 208 0.60 3.69 12.17
N THR A 209 0.66 5.03 12.01
CA THR A 209 -0.15 5.95 12.83
C THR A 209 -1.65 5.68 12.70
N THR A 210 -2.12 5.21 11.56
CA THR A 210 -3.51 4.78 11.32
C THR A 210 -3.90 3.56 12.14
N ASP A 211 -2.99 2.58 12.30
CA ASP A 211 -3.22 1.41 13.15
C ASP A 211 -3.27 1.80 14.63
N ALA A 212 -2.39 2.71 15.07
CA ALA A 212 -2.42 3.24 16.41
C ALA A 212 -3.74 3.98 16.70
N ALA A 213 -4.25 4.76 15.74
CA ALA A 213 -5.55 5.42 15.85
C ALA A 213 -6.71 4.41 15.95
N ALA A 214 -6.63 3.31 15.20
CA ALA A 214 -7.62 2.23 15.27
C ALA A 214 -7.56 1.45 16.58
N ALA A 215 -6.39 1.38 17.23
CA ALA A 215 -6.15 0.66 18.49
C ALA A 215 -6.38 1.49 19.77
N LYS A 216 -6.73 2.76 19.67
CA LYS A 216 -6.74 3.76 20.76
C LYS A 216 -7.41 3.33 22.08
N ASP A 217 -8.39 2.42 22.01
CA ASP A 217 -9.11 1.94 23.18
C ASP A 217 -8.38 0.79 23.90
N LYS A 218 -7.47 0.10 23.21
CA LYS A 218 -6.75 -1.10 23.68
C LYS A 218 -5.24 -0.93 23.77
N ALA A 219 -4.69 0.05 23.07
CA ALA A 219 -3.27 0.34 23.06
C ALA A 219 -3.03 1.85 23.19
N ASP A 220 -1.85 2.18 23.73
CA ASP A 220 -1.37 3.56 23.78
C ASP A 220 -0.31 3.75 22.69
N LYS A 221 -0.38 4.90 22.01
CA LYS A 221 0.58 5.32 21.01
C LYS A 221 1.78 6.00 21.69
N ILE A 222 2.98 5.67 21.23
CA ILE A 222 4.21 6.36 21.58
C ILE A 222 4.79 6.96 20.30
N ASP A 223 4.92 8.28 20.28
CA ASP A 223 5.53 8.97 19.12
C ASP A 223 7.00 8.65 19.02
N ILE A 224 7.42 8.26 17.83
CA ILE A 224 8.83 8.00 17.50
C ILE A 224 9.25 8.91 16.35
N PRO A 225 10.53 9.34 16.28
CA PRO A 225 11.00 10.06 15.11
C PRO A 225 10.81 9.21 13.85
N ASP A 226 10.25 9.79 12.80
CA ASP A 226 9.95 9.07 11.55
C ASP A 226 11.17 8.82 10.67
N GLY A 227 12.31 9.46 10.98
CA GLY A 227 13.55 9.31 10.21
C GLY A 227 13.42 9.72 8.73
N GLY A 228 12.39 10.46 8.37
CA GLY A 228 12.07 10.77 6.98
C GLY A 228 11.46 9.60 6.20
N VAL A 229 11.07 8.53 6.89
CA VAL A 229 10.49 7.33 6.26
C VAL A 229 8.97 7.49 6.12
N VAL A 230 8.51 7.67 4.89
CA VAL A 230 7.10 7.79 4.54
C VAL A 230 6.68 6.63 3.65
N ASN A 231 5.59 5.99 3.97
CA ASN A 231 4.95 5.04 3.10
C ASN A 231 3.97 5.77 2.17
N HIS A 232 4.11 5.53 0.87
CA HIS A 232 3.24 6.04 -0.18
C HIS A 232 2.30 4.94 -0.63
N TYR A 233 1.01 5.23 -0.65
CA TYR A 233 -0.06 4.28 -0.94
C TYR A 233 -0.59 4.48 -2.36
N PRO A 234 -0.19 3.64 -3.31
CA PRO A 234 -0.75 3.63 -4.66
C PRO A 234 -1.96 2.71 -4.77
N ILE A 235 -2.88 3.08 -5.67
CA ILE A 235 -4.04 2.30 -6.09
C ILE A 235 -4.05 2.18 -7.62
N ALA A 236 -4.46 1.03 -8.14
CA ALA A 236 -4.56 0.78 -9.57
C ALA A 236 -5.71 -0.19 -9.88
N PRO A 237 -6.36 -0.10 -11.05
CA PRO A 237 -7.16 -1.20 -11.56
C PRO A 237 -6.25 -2.39 -11.86
N THR A 238 -6.74 -3.61 -11.71
CA THR A 238 -6.01 -4.79 -12.18
C THR A 238 -5.93 -4.80 -13.71
N ALA A 239 -5.04 -5.61 -14.27
CA ALA A 239 -4.89 -5.71 -15.72
C ALA A 239 -6.11 -6.37 -16.41
N LYS A 240 -6.90 -7.13 -15.67
CA LYS A 240 -8.08 -7.85 -16.16
C LYS A 240 -9.23 -7.77 -15.15
N PRO A 241 -9.78 -6.56 -14.92
CA PRO A 241 -10.89 -6.41 -13.99
C PRO A 241 -12.15 -7.07 -14.56
N GLU A 242 -12.92 -7.76 -13.73
CA GLU A 242 -14.23 -8.31 -14.12
C GLU A 242 -15.27 -7.18 -14.22
N ASN A 243 -15.14 -6.15 -13.39
CA ASN A 243 -15.98 -4.96 -13.38
C ASN A 243 -15.15 -3.67 -13.51
N ALA A 244 -14.66 -3.39 -14.71
CA ALA A 244 -13.83 -2.22 -14.98
C ALA A 244 -14.53 -0.88 -14.65
N ALA A 245 -15.84 -0.78 -14.89
CA ALA A 245 -16.60 0.43 -14.57
C ALA A 245 -16.72 0.62 -13.04
N GLY A 246 -16.98 -0.45 -12.30
CA GLY A 246 -17.03 -0.42 -10.85
C GLY A 246 -15.65 -0.14 -10.23
N ALA A 247 -14.58 -0.73 -10.78
CA ALA A 247 -13.21 -0.43 -10.37
C ALA A 247 -12.89 1.06 -10.50
N GLN A 248 -13.24 1.67 -11.61
CA GLN A 248 -13.02 3.09 -11.84
C GLN A 248 -13.80 3.95 -10.84
N VAL A 249 -15.08 3.63 -10.59
CA VAL A 249 -15.90 4.33 -9.59
C VAL A 249 -15.28 4.24 -8.20
N PHE A 250 -14.79 3.07 -7.81
CA PHE A 250 -14.14 2.91 -6.50
C PHE A 250 -12.84 3.71 -6.41
N ILE A 251 -11.98 3.66 -7.43
CA ILE A 251 -10.72 4.44 -7.47
C ILE A 251 -11.01 5.95 -7.41
N GLU A 252 -12.00 6.43 -8.16
CA GLU A 252 -12.42 7.84 -8.14
C GLU A 252 -12.98 8.25 -6.77
N ALA A 253 -13.72 7.36 -6.10
CA ALA A 253 -14.20 7.62 -4.76
C ALA A 253 -13.06 7.72 -3.73
N VAL A 254 -12.04 6.85 -3.82
CA VAL A 254 -10.85 6.89 -2.94
C VAL A 254 -10.02 8.17 -3.17
N THR A 255 -9.79 8.53 -4.43
CA THR A 255 -8.96 9.69 -4.81
C THR A 255 -9.70 11.02 -4.77
N GLY A 256 -11.03 10.99 -4.78
CA GLY A 256 -11.90 12.15 -4.74
C GLY A 256 -12.00 12.79 -3.35
N LYS A 257 -12.66 13.94 -3.29
CA LYS A 257 -12.74 14.77 -2.07
C LYS A 257 -13.24 13.98 -0.85
N THR A 258 -14.34 13.27 -0.97
CA THR A 258 -14.94 12.51 0.15
C THR A 258 -14.02 11.40 0.63
N GLY A 259 -13.41 10.64 -0.28
CA GLY A 259 -12.43 9.61 0.08
C GLY A 259 -11.22 10.20 0.80
N GLN A 260 -10.71 11.32 0.32
CA GLN A 260 -9.58 12.02 0.96
C GLN A 260 -9.93 12.57 2.35
N GLU A 261 -11.15 13.04 2.57
CA GLU A 261 -11.65 13.43 3.90
C GLU A 261 -11.76 12.22 4.85
N ILE A 262 -12.24 11.08 4.36
CA ILE A 262 -12.31 9.83 5.14
C ILE A 262 -10.90 9.33 5.46
N LEU A 263 -9.98 9.30 4.49
CA LEU A 263 -8.59 8.90 4.72
C LEU A 263 -7.93 9.79 5.78
N ALA A 264 -8.08 11.11 5.68
CA ALA A 264 -7.55 12.06 6.67
C ALA A 264 -8.15 11.84 8.07
N LYS A 265 -9.46 11.56 8.18
CA LYS A 265 -10.14 11.21 9.45
C LYS A 265 -9.52 9.96 10.10
N HIS A 266 -9.08 8.99 9.30
CA HIS A 266 -8.40 7.78 9.76
C HIS A 266 -6.89 7.96 9.98
N GLY A 267 -6.35 9.18 9.80
CA GLY A 267 -4.95 9.51 10.10
C GLY A 267 -3.99 9.32 8.93
N PHE A 268 -4.47 9.09 7.73
CA PHE A 268 -3.62 9.09 6.53
C PHE A 268 -3.20 10.50 6.15
N GLY A 269 -1.95 10.63 5.69
CA GLY A 269 -1.45 11.85 5.05
C GLY A 269 -1.93 11.97 3.60
N LYS A 270 -1.83 13.18 3.05
CA LYS A 270 -2.19 13.46 1.64
C LYS A 270 -1.21 12.83 0.67
N PRO A 271 -1.61 12.50 -0.55
CA PRO A 271 -0.70 12.08 -1.61
C PRO A 271 0.41 13.12 -1.84
N GLY A 272 1.62 12.69 -2.13
CA GLY A 272 2.80 13.53 -2.26
C GLY A 272 3.30 14.16 -0.94
N GLY A 273 2.71 13.78 0.19
CA GLY A 273 3.12 14.26 1.51
C GLY A 273 4.49 13.76 1.91
N THR A 274 5.24 14.59 2.64
CA THR A 274 6.48 14.23 3.33
C THR A 274 6.19 13.90 4.79
N ALA A 275 7.13 13.29 5.50
CA ALA A 275 7.03 12.93 6.91
C ALA A 275 6.55 14.09 7.81
N ALA A 276 7.01 15.32 7.56
CA ALA A 276 6.62 16.52 8.29
C ALA A 276 5.14 16.91 8.10
N GLY A 277 4.51 16.49 7.00
CA GLY A 277 3.10 16.77 6.70
C GLY A 277 2.12 15.80 7.37
N ALA A 278 2.57 14.61 7.75
CA ALA A 278 1.74 13.62 8.41
C ALA A 278 1.49 13.94 9.91
N SER A 279 2.31 14.82 10.50
CA SER A 279 2.22 15.22 11.90
C SER A 279 1.32 16.43 12.16
N ALA A 280 0.79 17.13 11.15
CA ALA A 280 0.10 18.41 11.28
C ALA A 280 -1.43 18.31 11.50
N GLY A 281 -1.93 17.19 12.02
CA GLY A 281 -3.36 16.96 12.27
C GLY A 281 -3.90 17.32 13.65
N ALA A 282 -3.10 17.93 14.56
CA ALA A 282 -3.60 18.30 15.88
C ALA A 282 -2.86 19.49 16.47
N SER A 283 -3.20 20.71 16.05
CA SER A 283 -3.22 21.89 16.93
C SER A 283 -3.77 23.10 16.18
N SER A 284 -5.00 23.40 16.39
CA SER A 284 -5.57 24.72 16.18
C SER A 284 -6.10 25.20 17.50
N SER A 285 -5.49 26.20 18.08
CA SER A 285 -6.22 27.35 18.62
C SER A 285 -5.30 28.40 19.23
N ALA A 286 -5.50 29.58 18.70
CA ALA A 286 -5.66 30.86 19.36
C ALA A 286 -4.43 31.66 19.75
N GLY A 287 -4.31 32.79 19.06
CA GLY A 287 -4.37 34.06 19.77
C GLY A 287 -3.19 34.98 19.61
N GLY A 288 -3.40 36.02 18.77
CA GLY A 288 -3.17 37.38 19.24
C GLY A 288 -1.89 38.12 18.78
N SER A 289 -2.13 38.98 17.81
CA SER A 289 -1.64 40.37 17.70
C SER A 289 -0.15 40.71 17.57
N ALA A 290 0.16 41.29 16.41
CA ALA A 290 1.32 42.15 16.11
C ALA A 290 1.24 43.51 16.87
N PRO A 291 2.09 44.58 16.68
CA PRO A 291 3.22 44.77 15.75
C PRO A 291 4.44 45.50 16.36
N GLY A 292 5.47 45.73 15.58
CA GLY A 292 6.45 46.78 15.89
C GLY A 292 7.83 46.58 15.31
N SER A 293 8.10 47.06 14.19
CA SER A 293 8.99 48.13 13.71
C SER A 293 10.51 47.99 13.94
N ALA A 294 11.22 47.98 12.85
CA ALA A 294 12.36 48.78 12.37
C ALA A 294 13.78 48.63 12.94
N ALA A 295 14.66 48.59 11.97
CA ALA A 295 15.93 49.24 11.73
C ALA A 295 17.17 48.35 11.77
N ALA A 296 17.70 48.07 10.60
CA ALA A 296 18.92 48.56 9.93
C ALA A 296 20.21 48.62 10.76
N SER A 297 21.26 47.91 10.33
CA SER A 297 22.59 48.51 9.97
C SER A 297 23.65 47.43 9.79
N THR A 298 24.13 47.27 8.57
CA THR A 298 25.49 47.43 8.02
C THR A 298 26.69 46.80 8.72
N GLY A 299 27.54 46.13 7.91
CA GLY A 299 29.00 46.13 8.02
C GLY A 299 29.64 44.76 7.95
N ALA A 300 30.02 44.30 6.81
CA ALA A 300 31.33 44.30 6.15
C ALA A 300 32.38 43.30 6.70
N SER A 301 32.76 42.41 5.82
CA SER A 301 34.08 42.12 5.26
C SER A 301 35.08 41.17 5.99
N SER A 302 35.58 40.31 5.09
CA SER A 302 36.97 39.79 4.94
C SER A 302 37.36 38.65 5.88
N GLU A 303 38.12 37.67 5.53
CA GLU A 303 38.93 37.18 4.42
C GLU A 303 39.42 35.77 4.77
N ALA A 304 39.43 34.92 3.81
CA ALA A 304 40.44 33.99 3.34
C ALA A 304 41.50 33.42 4.33
N SER A 305 41.67 32.09 4.33
CA SER A 305 42.96 31.47 4.01
C SER A 305 42.92 29.93 4.08
N ALA A 306 43.07 29.29 2.93
CA ALA A 306 44.04 28.30 2.55
C ALA A 306 44.17 26.98 3.37
N ALA A 307 43.99 25.91 2.60
CA ALA A 307 44.52 24.56 2.84
C ALA A 307 46.06 24.52 2.81
N PRO A 308 46.71 23.41 3.25
CA PRO A 308 47.03 22.38 2.26
C PRO A 308 47.00 20.91 2.76
N SER A 309 46.70 20.09 1.79
CA SER A 309 47.17 18.77 1.40
C SER A 309 48.34 18.16 2.17
N GLN A 310 48.24 16.85 2.50
CA GLN A 310 49.30 15.88 2.21
C GLN A 310 48.74 14.42 2.22
N ALA A 311 49.12 13.74 1.17
CA ALA A 311 48.98 12.33 0.92
C ALA A 311 50.09 11.49 1.58
N ALA A 312 49.81 10.18 1.81
CA ALA A 312 50.76 9.06 1.65
C ALA A 312 50.06 7.73 1.97
N THR A 313 49.89 6.90 0.99
CA THR A 313 50.54 5.59 0.64
C THR A 313 50.31 4.47 1.66
N ALA A 314 49.52 3.45 1.28
CA ALA A 314 49.76 2.20 0.55
C ALA A 314 50.39 1.04 1.35
N GLU A 315 49.88 -0.16 1.02
CA GLU A 315 50.36 -1.54 1.30
C GLU A 315 49.78 -2.19 2.58
N GLY A 316 49.27 -3.39 2.56
CA GLY A 316 49.38 -4.54 1.73
C GLY A 316 48.57 -5.72 2.28
N SER A 317 48.07 -6.51 1.40
CA SER A 317 48.01 -7.97 1.34
C SER A 317 47.74 -8.81 2.60
N SER A 318 46.68 -9.58 2.58
CA SER A 318 46.69 -11.05 2.54
C SER A 318 45.32 -11.63 2.84
N ALA A 319 44.78 -12.41 1.91
CA ALA A 319 43.77 -13.41 2.17
C ALA A 319 44.39 -14.64 2.88
N PRO A 320 43.59 -15.42 3.59
CA PRO A 320 43.60 -16.86 3.38
C PRO A 320 42.22 -17.49 3.24
N GLU A 321 42.07 -18.25 2.20
CA GLU A 321 41.81 -19.69 2.11
C GLU A 321 40.52 -20.26 2.68
N ALA A 322 39.83 -20.90 1.76
CA ALA A 322 38.65 -21.74 1.85
C ALA A 322 38.81 -22.89 2.85
N ASN A 323 37.77 -23.16 3.63
CA ASN A 323 37.62 -24.47 4.25
C ASN A 323 36.20 -25.03 3.94
N LYS A 324 36.22 -26.15 3.23
CA LYS A 324 35.10 -26.97 2.77
C LYS A 324 34.77 -27.99 3.87
N PRO A 325 33.53 -28.18 4.27
CA PRO A 325 33.20 -29.35 5.10
C PRO A 325 32.74 -30.51 4.22
N THR A 326 33.35 -31.61 4.54
CA THR A 326 33.17 -32.99 4.05
C THR A 326 31.79 -33.56 4.44
N ALA A 327 31.15 -34.19 3.48
CA ALA A 327 29.97 -35.03 3.68
C ALA A 327 30.30 -36.25 4.54
N GLN A 328 29.42 -36.61 5.48
CA GLN A 328 29.34 -37.94 6.03
C GLN A 328 27.92 -38.51 5.87
N THR A 329 27.86 -39.49 5.01
CA THR A 329 26.78 -40.45 4.80
C THR A 329 26.81 -41.48 5.91
N THR A 330 25.69 -41.76 6.54
CA THR A 330 25.38 -43.09 7.07
C THR A 330 23.87 -43.31 7.13
N ALA A 331 23.41 -44.27 6.32
CA ALA A 331 22.21 -45.05 6.58
C ALA A 331 22.64 -46.38 7.29
N PRO A 332 21.75 -47.18 7.87
CA PRO A 332 20.57 -47.76 7.27
C PRO A 332 19.23 -47.28 7.85
#